data_ba56a4f0de20693dc95a8619d70baf79
#
_entry.id   ba56a4f0de20693dc95a8619d70baf79
#
_cell.length_a   1.000
_cell.length_b   1.000
_cell.length_c   1.000
_cell.angle_alpha   90.00
_cell.angle_beta   90.00
_cell.angle_gamma   90.00
#
_symmetry.space_group_name_H-M   'P 1'
#
loop_
_entity.id
_entity.type
_entity.pdbx_description
1 polymer ?
#
loop_
_entity_poly.entity_id
_entity_poly.type
_entity_poly.pdbx_seq_one_letter_code
_entity_poly.pdbx_strand_id
1 'polypeptide(L)'
;SVDNQCVSGQELAFGSVYMGQASLQLRTALSSAAFYDAALQIDYEIQLADGSWYTLPVGRYTVAEAERSAAVVSLTGYDNMLKLERKFSGSAILGDAYTMLTQIADTCGVELAQSEAEIKALSPNAEILRQLDGSYRVSTWRDCVGAIAQLLAGFATIDRLGRLRIGQFGETPCVTLSKNARTNAKISDFSCHYAALVIETDTDTFTSDIEGESGLEMTISDMPLAESGTAEVRQGICDAVFARLRALDYTPAAVTMPGDPALELGDRLALPTADAVPETLVTHLVWKFRGEMTLKGVGKNPYLAGAATHTDAQLRSLQKQAGANKIIYYSFTNGSDIKVKDNGKETNAVNLTFVTTQDTSAMFLAQVLLTAEPDAEVVKLPVTGDTASDFEGAATLEQDAALTLTVRYYLDNVLIDSFTPAQRLVRGAHALALFYPFPDLEGAASHRWSVRLLCAGGGVEIAKGQIRATITGQGMAVGDAWDGTLELEELIGRPTRTPVARKVLAIQDVILAGTQKPIGDAAAEIITRLLRKAPARNIL
;
A
#
# COMPACT_ATOMS: atom_id res chain seq x y z
N SER A 1 3.03 -20.80 -16.06
CA SER A 1 3.87 -19.63 -16.39
C SER A 1 4.32 -18.92 -15.12
N VAL A 2 5.47 -18.30 -15.20
CA VAL A 2 5.98 -17.35 -14.22
C VAL A 2 6.07 -16.00 -14.90
N ASP A 3 5.55 -14.97 -14.25
CA ASP A 3 5.47 -13.61 -14.79
C ASP A 3 6.06 -12.63 -13.76
N ASN A 4 7.10 -11.93 -14.16
CA ASN A 4 7.82 -10.96 -13.33
C ASN A 4 8.00 -9.65 -14.10
N GLN A 5 7.83 -8.54 -13.39
CA GLN A 5 8.07 -7.21 -13.95
C GLN A 5 8.70 -6.27 -12.93
N CYS A 6 9.44 -5.28 -13.41
CA CYS A 6 10.00 -4.21 -12.57
C CYS A 6 9.63 -2.80 -13.05
N VAL A 7 8.73 -2.69 -14.04
CA VAL A 7 8.17 -1.42 -14.52
C VAL A 7 6.72 -1.64 -14.92
N SER A 8 5.81 -0.75 -14.52
CA SER A 8 4.36 -0.90 -14.81
C SER A 8 3.93 -0.29 -16.14
N GLY A 9 4.62 0.75 -16.57
CA GLY A 9 4.24 1.57 -17.72
C GLY A 9 5.00 1.23 -18.98
N GLN A 10 5.01 2.20 -19.88
CA GLN A 10 5.84 2.17 -21.09
C GLN A 10 7.12 3.00 -20.94
N GLU A 11 7.35 3.57 -19.76
CA GLU A 11 8.51 4.37 -19.42
C GLU A 11 9.31 3.72 -18.30
N LEU A 12 10.63 3.90 -18.31
CA LEU A 12 11.49 3.47 -17.23
C LEU A 12 11.15 4.25 -15.95
N ALA A 13 11.12 3.58 -14.82
CA ALA A 13 10.91 4.20 -13.52
C ALA A 13 11.75 3.52 -12.44
N PHE A 14 12.24 4.30 -11.49
CA PHE A 14 12.89 3.80 -10.28
C PHE A 14 11.89 3.68 -9.13
N GLY A 15 12.19 2.81 -8.17
CA GLY A 15 11.34 2.58 -7.01
C GLY A 15 10.17 1.63 -7.26
N SER A 16 10.13 0.98 -8.40
CA SER A 16 9.05 0.03 -8.72
C SER A 16 9.17 -1.24 -7.89
N VAL A 17 8.03 -1.71 -7.40
CA VAL A 17 7.91 -2.92 -6.58
C VAL A 17 6.70 -3.71 -7.06
N TYR A 18 6.93 -4.83 -7.73
CA TYR A 18 5.87 -5.69 -8.23
C TYR A 18 5.96 -7.09 -7.64
N MET A 19 4.82 -7.71 -7.44
CA MET A 19 4.75 -9.12 -7.07
C MET A 19 4.99 -9.99 -8.30
N GLY A 20 5.88 -10.95 -8.19
CA GLY A 20 5.99 -12.03 -9.16
C GLY A 20 4.79 -12.96 -9.04
N GLN A 21 4.27 -13.40 -10.18
CA GLN A 21 3.11 -14.26 -10.28
C GLN A 21 3.46 -15.61 -10.90
N ALA A 22 2.96 -16.68 -10.31
CA ALA A 22 3.00 -18.01 -10.91
C ALA A 22 1.58 -18.52 -11.18
N SER A 23 1.32 -18.92 -12.41
CA SER A 23 0.04 -19.52 -12.80
C SER A 23 0.24 -20.98 -13.21
N LEU A 24 -0.54 -21.89 -12.62
CA LEU A 24 -0.42 -23.33 -12.78
C LEU A 24 -1.81 -23.97 -12.98
N GLN A 25 -1.89 -24.97 -13.84
CA GLN A 25 -3.08 -25.79 -14.00
C GLN A 25 -2.77 -27.24 -13.61
N LEU A 26 -3.53 -27.75 -12.68
CA LEU A 26 -3.40 -29.10 -12.15
C LEU A 26 -4.64 -29.93 -12.45
N ARG A 27 -4.45 -31.15 -12.97
CA ARG A 27 -5.51 -32.13 -13.03
C ARG A 27 -5.48 -32.93 -11.73
N THR A 28 -6.47 -32.71 -10.86
CA THR A 28 -6.50 -33.32 -9.52
C THR A 28 -7.92 -33.53 -9.01
N ALA A 29 -8.10 -34.54 -8.15
CA ALA A 29 -9.33 -34.77 -7.41
C ALA A 29 -9.43 -33.91 -6.11
N LEU A 30 -8.34 -33.31 -5.66
CA LEU A 30 -8.32 -32.48 -4.45
C LEU A 30 -9.22 -31.25 -4.61
N SER A 31 -9.90 -30.84 -3.54
CA SER A 31 -10.68 -29.62 -3.53
C SER A 31 -9.79 -28.39 -3.76
N SER A 32 -10.29 -27.37 -4.48
CA SER A 32 -9.59 -26.09 -4.65
C SER A 32 -9.27 -25.43 -3.29
N ALA A 33 -10.13 -25.61 -2.29
CA ALA A 33 -9.90 -25.08 -0.94
C ALA A 33 -8.63 -25.63 -0.26
N ALA A 34 -8.13 -26.80 -0.69
CA ALA A 34 -6.91 -27.41 -0.14
C ALA A 34 -5.64 -26.67 -0.58
N PHE A 35 -5.71 -25.84 -1.62
CA PHE A 35 -4.57 -25.13 -2.19
C PHE A 35 -4.42 -23.69 -1.68
N TYR A 36 -5.44 -23.11 -1.05
CA TYR A 36 -5.33 -21.77 -0.50
C TYR A 36 -4.22 -21.71 0.56
N ASP A 37 -3.39 -20.65 0.47
CA ASP A 37 -2.25 -20.42 1.36
C ASP A 37 -1.17 -21.53 1.30
N ALA A 38 -1.21 -22.37 0.28
CA ALA A 38 -0.19 -23.40 0.07
C ALA A 38 1.09 -22.79 -0.50
N ALA A 39 2.24 -23.26 -0.01
CA ALA A 39 3.52 -22.91 -0.59
C ALA A 39 3.71 -23.63 -1.93
N LEU A 40 4.01 -22.89 -2.98
CA LEU A 40 4.36 -23.39 -4.30
C LEU A 40 5.84 -23.09 -4.56
N GLN A 41 6.65 -24.13 -4.71
CA GLN A 41 8.03 -24.02 -5.15
C GLN A 41 8.10 -24.54 -6.59
N ILE A 42 8.75 -23.77 -7.46
CA ILE A 42 8.97 -24.14 -8.86
C ILE A 42 10.46 -24.28 -9.06
N ASP A 43 10.88 -25.46 -9.48
CA ASP A 43 12.26 -25.77 -9.82
C ASP A 43 12.35 -26.19 -11.29
N TYR A 44 13.47 -25.87 -11.91
CA TYR A 44 13.80 -26.23 -13.27
C TYR A 44 15.00 -27.17 -13.25
N GLU A 45 14.87 -28.35 -13.88
CA GLU A 45 15.92 -29.32 -13.93
C GLU A 45 16.58 -29.34 -15.31
N ILE A 46 17.89 -29.30 -15.35
CA ILE A 46 18.72 -29.31 -16.54
C ILE A 46 19.58 -30.57 -16.52
N GLN A 47 19.48 -31.38 -17.56
CA GLN A 47 20.39 -32.50 -17.71
C GLN A 47 21.71 -32.02 -18.31
N LEU A 48 22.79 -32.29 -17.60
CA LEU A 48 24.14 -31.97 -18.05
C LEU A 48 24.66 -32.99 -19.07
N ALA A 49 25.78 -32.66 -19.72
CA ALA A 49 26.39 -33.51 -20.73
C ALA A 49 26.88 -34.87 -20.20
N ASP A 50 27.19 -34.96 -18.89
CA ASP A 50 27.59 -36.19 -18.20
C ASP A 50 26.39 -37.06 -17.78
N GLY A 51 25.15 -36.62 -18.08
CA GLY A 51 23.92 -37.30 -17.70
C GLY A 51 23.41 -36.98 -16.30
N SER A 52 24.13 -36.21 -15.51
CA SER A 52 23.65 -35.73 -14.19
C SER A 52 22.59 -34.63 -14.36
N TRP A 53 21.75 -34.44 -13.31
CA TRP A 53 20.74 -33.40 -13.29
C TRP A 53 21.16 -32.26 -12.37
N TYR A 54 20.98 -31.05 -12.85
CA TYR A 54 21.16 -29.82 -12.07
C TYR A 54 19.81 -29.15 -11.84
N THR A 55 19.45 -29.01 -10.56
CA THR A 55 18.18 -28.38 -10.15
C THR A 55 18.40 -26.91 -9.90
N LEU A 56 17.59 -26.08 -10.56
CA LEU A 56 17.64 -24.64 -10.48
C LEU A 56 16.31 -24.10 -9.92
N PRO A 57 16.30 -23.38 -8.80
CA PRO A 57 15.09 -22.74 -8.32
C PRO A 57 14.64 -21.66 -9.30
N VAL A 58 13.34 -21.63 -9.63
CA VAL A 58 12.69 -20.61 -10.45
C VAL A 58 12.00 -19.58 -9.57
N GLY A 59 11.34 -20.04 -8.50
CA GLY A 59 10.69 -19.14 -7.55
C GLY A 59 9.91 -19.85 -6.47
N ARG A 60 9.56 -19.09 -5.44
CA ARG A 60 8.72 -19.52 -4.32
C ARG A 60 7.52 -18.60 -4.22
N TYR A 61 6.32 -19.18 -4.19
CA TYR A 61 5.05 -18.47 -4.24
C TYR A 61 4.10 -18.98 -3.16
N THR A 62 3.14 -18.15 -2.79
CA THR A 62 2.00 -18.55 -1.95
C THR A 62 0.75 -18.52 -2.82
N VAL A 63 -0.01 -19.61 -2.86
CA VAL A 63 -1.24 -19.70 -3.64
C VAL A 63 -2.31 -18.83 -3.01
N ALA A 64 -2.73 -17.79 -3.72
CA ALA A 64 -3.78 -16.86 -3.30
C ALA A 64 -5.14 -17.19 -3.95
N GLU A 65 -5.13 -17.77 -5.15
CA GLU A 65 -6.34 -18.09 -5.90
C GLU A 65 -6.30 -19.53 -6.37
N ALA A 66 -7.43 -20.21 -6.21
CA ALA A 66 -7.59 -21.60 -6.65
C ALA A 66 -9.01 -21.82 -7.18
N GLU A 67 -9.14 -21.96 -8.50
CA GLU A 67 -10.41 -22.12 -9.18
C GLU A 67 -10.52 -23.52 -9.81
N ARG A 68 -11.65 -24.17 -9.62
CA ARG A 68 -11.92 -25.48 -10.21
C ARG A 68 -12.83 -25.36 -11.42
N SER A 69 -12.37 -25.94 -12.54
CA SER A 69 -13.18 -26.20 -13.73
C SER A 69 -13.11 -27.68 -14.07
N ALA A 70 -14.17 -28.41 -13.84
CA ALA A 70 -14.24 -29.87 -14.01
C ALA A 70 -13.11 -30.60 -13.24
N ALA A 71 -12.23 -31.29 -13.94
CA ALA A 71 -11.12 -32.06 -13.35
C ALA A 71 -9.83 -31.22 -13.18
N VAL A 72 -9.84 -29.95 -13.59
CA VAL A 72 -8.68 -29.07 -13.56
C VAL A 72 -8.85 -28.00 -12.48
N VAL A 73 -7.81 -27.77 -11.70
CA VAL A 73 -7.72 -26.64 -10.77
C VAL A 73 -6.68 -25.69 -11.32
N SER A 74 -7.08 -24.44 -11.55
CA SER A 74 -6.19 -23.33 -11.89
C SER A 74 -5.74 -22.66 -10.61
N LEU A 75 -4.44 -22.52 -10.43
CA LEU A 75 -3.81 -21.90 -9.27
C LEU A 75 -3.08 -20.64 -9.69
N THR A 76 -3.26 -19.57 -8.93
CA THR A 76 -2.45 -18.36 -9.03
C THR A 76 -1.75 -18.15 -7.69
N GLY A 77 -0.43 -18.09 -7.73
CA GLY A 77 0.41 -17.82 -6.57
C GLY A 77 1.20 -16.53 -6.77
N TYR A 78 1.45 -15.83 -5.67
CA TYR A 78 2.28 -14.63 -5.63
C TYR A 78 3.51 -14.89 -4.76
N ASP A 79 4.60 -14.23 -5.07
CA ASP A 79 5.84 -14.33 -4.32
C ASP A 79 5.74 -13.65 -2.93
N ASN A 80 6.83 -13.63 -2.18
CA ASN A 80 6.86 -13.07 -0.83
C ASN A 80 6.64 -11.54 -0.78
N MET A 81 6.59 -10.84 -1.93
CA MET A 81 6.19 -9.43 -1.97
C MET A 81 4.77 -9.23 -1.44
N LEU A 82 3.92 -10.24 -1.54
CA LEU A 82 2.57 -10.27 -0.95
C LEU A 82 2.58 -9.99 0.57
N LYS A 83 3.65 -10.38 1.29
CA LYS A 83 3.77 -10.12 2.73
C LYS A 83 4.00 -8.65 3.06
N LEU A 84 4.52 -7.89 2.10
CA LEU A 84 4.78 -6.45 2.22
C LEU A 84 3.56 -5.58 1.89
N GLU A 85 2.46 -6.17 1.36
CA GLU A 85 1.19 -5.46 1.11
C GLU A 85 0.46 -5.04 2.40
N ARG A 86 0.93 -5.46 3.55
CA ARG A 86 0.37 -5.05 4.83
C ARG A 86 0.52 -3.55 5.03
N LYS A 87 -0.50 -2.94 5.65
CA LYS A 87 -0.48 -1.53 6.00
C LYS A 87 0.77 -1.21 6.85
N PHE A 88 1.47 -0.16 6.48
CA PHE A 88 2.56 0.38 7.28
C PHE A 88 1.99 0.99 8.57
N SER A 89 2.57 0.65 9.73
CA SER A 89 2.05 1.03 11.04
C SER A 89 2.24 2.52 11.38
N GLY A 90 3.02 3.25 10.58
CA GLY A 90 3.35 4.65 10.83
C GLY A 90 4.48 4.86 11.85
N SER A 91 4.99 3.80 12.47
CA SER A 91 6.18 3.92 13.31
C SER A 91 7.39 4.26 12.45
N ALA A 92 8.09 5.34 12.78
CA ALA A 92 9.23 5.79 12.01
C ALA A 92 10.32 4.71 11.90
N ILE A 93 10.76 4.46 10.66
CA ILE A 93 11.92 3.62 10.35
C ILE A 93 13.08 4.58 10.11
N LEU A 94 14.16 4.43 10.87
CA LEU A 94 15.32 5.31 10.81
C LEU A 94 16.59 4.50 10.54
N GLY A 95 17.42 4.97 9.62
CA GLY A 95 18.71 4.37 9.34
C GLY A 95 19.23 4.66 7.94
N ASP A 96 20.30 3.96 7.59
CA ASP A 96 20.76 3.85 6.21
C ASP A 96 19.88 2.84 5.43
N ALA A 97 20.09 2.74 4.13
CA ALA A 97 19.25 1.87 3.28
C ALA A 97 19.24 0.41 3.76
N TYR A 98 20.39 -0.13 4.17
CA TYR A 98 20.48 -1.51 4.67
C TYR A 98 19.72 -1.71 5.98
N THR A 99 19.91 -0.80 6.93
CA THR A 99 19.23 -0.84 8.23
C THR A 99 17.71 -0.77 8.06
N MET A 100 17.22 0.15 7.20
CA MET A 100 15.78 0.27 6.91
C MET A 100 15.24 -0.99 6.24
N LEU A 101 15.94 -1.56 5.23
CA LEU A 101 15.53 -2.79 4.57
C LEU A 101 15.49 -3.98 5.52
N THR A 102 16.46 -4.09 6.44
CA THR A 102 16.49 -5.15 7.44
C THR A 102 15.30 -5.05 8.39
N GLN A 103 14.98 -3.84 8.89
CA GLN A 103 13.82 -3.62 9.76
C GLN A 103 12.50 -4.00 9.05
N ILE A 104 12.36 -3.66 7.75
CA ILE A 104 11.19 -4.02 6.95
C ILE A 104 11.12 -5.54 6.76
N ALA A 105 12.24 -6.15 6.39
CA ALA A 105 12.35 -7.58 6.14
C ALA A 105 11.97 -8.40 7.37
N ASP A 106 12.52 -8.04 8.54
CA ASP A 106 12.21 -8.68 9.83
C ASP A 106 10.74 -8.52 10.21
N THR A 107 10.20 -7.29 10.08
CA THR A 107 8.79 -7.01 10.41
C THR A 107 7.83 -7.77 9.51
N CYS A 108 8.18 -7.93 8.23
CA CYS A 108 7.33 -8.63 7.26
C CYS A 108 7.57 -10.14 7.22
N GLY A 109 8.61 -10.64 7.88
CA GLY A 109 8.99 -12.05 7.85
C GLY A 109 9.43 -12.49 6.45
N VAL A 110 10.23 -11.64 5.79
CA VAL A 110 10.88 -11.89 4.51
C VAL A 110 12.38 -11.75 4.72
N GLU A 111 13.16 -12.69 4.25
CA GLU A 111 14.63 -12.63 4.34
C GLU A 111 15.17 -11.60 3.33
N LEU A 112 16.19 -10.81 3.71
CA LEU A 112 16.92 -9.95 2.80
C LEU A 112 18.01 -10.76 2.08
N ALA A 113 18.06 -10.68 0.75
CA ALA A 113 18.99 -11.46 -0.08
C ALA A 113 20.43 -10.92 -0.03
N GLN A 114 20.58 -9.62 0.18
CA GLN A 114 21.83 -8.89 0.04
C GLN A 114 22.42 -8.54 1.41
N SER A 115 23.75 -8.59 1.49
CA SER A 115 24.51 -8.11 2.64
C SER A 115 24.56 -6.56 2.65
N GLU A 116 24.96 -6.01 3.79
CA GLU A 116 25.18 -4.57 3.94
C GLU A 116 26.16 -4.01 2.89
N ALA A 117 27.27 -4.71 2.66
CA ALA A 117 28.26 -4.29 1.68
C ALA A 117 27.71 -4.28 0.24
N GLU A 118 26.85 -5.24 -0.10
CA GLU A 118 26.21 -5.28 -1.42
C GLU A 118 25.20 -4.15 -1.60
N ILE A 119 24.40 -3.82 -0.57
CA ILE A 119 23.48 -2.68 -0.62
C ILE A 119 24.23 -1.36 -0.73
N LYS A 120 25.29 -1.16 0.07
CA LYS A 120 26.11 0.06 0.00
C LYS A 120 26.82 0.24 -1.33
N ALA A 121 27.14 -0.84 -2.02
CA ALA A 121 27.77 -0.80 -3.35
C ALA A 121 26.80 -0.35 -4.47
N LEU A 122 25.48 -0.37 -4.24
CA LEU A 122 24.50 0.00 -5.27
C LEU A 122 24.53 1.51 -5.58
N SER A 123 24.67 2.35 -4.55
CA SER A 123 24.64 3.81 -4.72
C SER A 123 25.28 4.50 -3.51
N PRO A 124 25.93 5.66 -3.70
CA PRO A 124 26.38 6.51 -2.58
C PRO A 124 25.24 6.90 -1.63
N ASN A 125 24.01 6.94 -2.13
CA ASN A 125 22.81 7.25 -1.34
C ASN A 125 22.49 6.17 -0.28
N ALA A 126 23.04 4.97 -0.42
CA ALA A 126 22.80 3.87 0.51
C ALA A 126 23.27 4.14 1.94
N GLU A 127 24.29 4.99 2.10
CA GLU A 127 24.86 5.32 3.40
C GLU A 127 24.22 6.55 4.07
N ILE A 128 23.33 7.25 3.35
CA ILE A 128 22.68 8.44 3.89
C ILE A 128 21.63 8.02 4.92
N LEU A 129 21.73 8.55 6.13
CA LEU A 129 20.72 8.33 7.16
C LEU A 129 19.40 9.03 6.78
N ARG A 130 18.33 8.28 6.74
CA ARG A 130 16.98 8.74 6.39
C ARG A 130 15.94 8.20 7.33
N GLN A 131 14.79 8.85 7.32
CA GLN A 131 13.60 8.43 8.06
C GLN A 131 12.43 8.26 7.10
N LEU A 132 11.73 7.15 7.24
CA LEU A 132 10.39 6.93 6.68
C LEU A 132 9.41 6.92 7.82
N ASP A 133 8.36 7.69 7.71
CA ASP A 133 7.23 7.72 8.63
C ASP A 133 5.91 7.51 7.87
N GLY A 134 4.81 7.43 8.62
CA GLY A 134 3.48 7.17 8.06
C GLY A 134 2.88 8.37 7.32
N SER A 135 3.62 8.97 6.39
CA SER A 135 3.10 10.00 5.50
C SER A 135 2.06 9.41 4.53
N TYR A 136 1.27 10.28 3.90
CA TYR A 136 0.27 9.88 2.90
C TYR A 136 0.88 9.18 1.67
N ARG A 137 2.18 9.31 1.45
CA ARG A 137 2.94 8.73 0.33
C ARG A 137 3.36 7.28 0.58
N VAL A 138 3.38 6.86 1.85
CA VAL A 138 3.82 5.53 2.26
C VAL A 138 2.71 4.88 3.08
N SER A 139 1.96 4.01 2.45
CA SER A 139 0.78 3.36 3.05
C SER A 139 0.99 1.89 3.39
N THR A 140 1.91 1.23 2.70
CA THR A 140 2.24 -0.18 2.87
C THR A 140 3.74 -0.37 3.10
N TRP A 141 4.13 -1.53 3.63
CA TRP A 141 5.55 -1.90 3.73
C TRP A 141 6.21 -2.02 2.36
N ARG A 142 5.41 -2.36 1.32
CA ARG A 142 5.88 -2.37 -0.07
C ARG A 142 6.26 -0.96 -0.54
N ASP A 143 5.47 0.06 -0.19
CA ASP A 143 5.79 1.45 -0.53
C ASP A 143 7.10 1.90 0.16
N CYS A 144 7.35 1.45 1.42
CA CYS A 144 8.61 1.70 2.10
C CYS A 144 9.80 1.13 1.33
N VAL A 145 9.69 -0.13 0.86
CA VAL A 145 10.74 -0.76 0.03
C VAL A 145 10.91 -0.02 -1.29
N GLY A 146 9.80 0.42 -1.90
CA GLY A 146 9.81 1.21 -3.13
C GLY A 146 10.57 2.53 -2.98
N ALA A 147 10.33 3.26 -1.88
CA ALA A 147 11.04 4.49 -1.58
C ALA A 147 12.57 4.27 -1.41
N ILE A 148 12.97 3.17 -0.77
CA ILE A 148 14.40 2.82 -0.64
C ILE A 148 14.99 2.40 -2.00
N ALA A 149 14.27 1.60 -2.79
CA ALA A 149 14.71 1.21 -4.12
C ALA A 149 14.86 2.43 -5.06
N GLN A 150 13.97 3.42 -4.93
CA GLN A 150 14.04 4.68 -5.65
C GLN A 150 15.27 5.51 -5.27
N LEU A 151 15.59 5.60 -3.96
CA LEU A 151 16.79 6.23 -3.45
C LEU A 151 18.08 5.61 -4.03
N LEU A 152 18.06 4.31 -4.25
CA LEU A 152 19.16 3.52 -4.80
C LEU A 152 19.16 3.46 -6.34
N ALA A 153 18.30 4.22 -7.03
CA ALA A 153 18.12 4.19 -8.49
C ALA A 153 17.89 2.77 -9.03
N GLY A 154 16.99 2.04 -8.40
CA GLY A 154 16.71 0.65 -8.70
C GLY A 154 15.23 0.29 -8.58
N PHE A 155 14.98 -0.99 -8.46
CA PHE A 155 13.66 -1.58 -8.23
C PHE A 155 13.79 -2.69 -7.17
N ALA A 156 12.67 -3.07 -6.56
CA ALA A 156 12.65 -4.18 -5.62
C ALA A 156 11.95 -5.40 -6.20
N THR A 157 12.46 -6.58 -5.92
CA THR A 157 11.94 -7.86 -6.37
C THR A 157 12.18 -8.94 -5.32
N ILE A 158 11.52 -10.06 -5.48
CA ILE A 158 11.80 -11.28 -4.72
C ILE A 158 12.69 -12.19 -5.57
N ASP A 159 13.79 -12.64 -4.99
CA ASP A 159 14.69 -13.55 -5.66
C ASP A 159 14.09 -14.98 -5.77
N ARG A 160 14.76 -15.87 -6.48
CA ARG A 160 14.32 -17.25 -6.72
C ARG A 160 14.18 -18.08 -5.45
N LEU A 161 14.85 -17.68 -4.37
CA LEU A 161 14.79 -18.33 -3.06
C LEU A 161 13.72 -17.72 -2.16
N GLY A 162 12.96 -16.73 -2.65
CA GLY A 162 11.88 -16.07 -1.93
C GLY A 162 12.35 -14.95 -1.01
N ARG A 163 13.54 -14.38 -1.23
CA ARG A 163 14.14 -13.31 -0.42
C ARG A 163 13.98 -11.95 -1.12
N LEU A 164 13.83 -10.90 -0.33
CA LEU A 164 13.77 -9.51 -0.82
C LEU A 164 15.13 -9.09 -1.39
N ARG A 165 15.13 -8.50 -2.57
CA ARG A 165 16.33 -8.02 -3.25
C ARG A 165 16.08 -6.66 -3.90
N ILE A 166 17.04 -5.76 -3.79
CA ILE A 166 17.10 -4.53 -4.58
C ILE A 166 17.91 -4.82 -5.85
N GLY A 167 17.25 -4.63 -7.00
CA GLY A 167 17.87 -4.76 -8.31
C GLY A 167 18.17 -3.40 -8.93
N GLN A 168 19.15 -3.37 -9.82
CA GLN A 168 19.44 -2.22 -10.68
C GLN A 168 19.49 -2.67 -12.14
N PHE A 169 19.29 -1.74 -13.06
CA PHE A 169 19.42 -2.02 -14.48
C PHE A 169 20.89 -2.15 -14.87
N GLY A 170 21.20 -3.19 -15.66
CA GLY A 170 22.55 -3.48 -16.10
C GLY A 170 23.13 -2.41 -17.03
N GLU A 171 24.39 -2.04 -16.81
CA GLU A 171 25.10 -1.08 -17.67
C GLU A 171 25.70 -1.75 -18.90
N THR A 172 25.99 -3.04 -18.82
CA THR A 172 26.60 -3.82 -19.90
C THR A 172 25.77 -5.06 -20.22
N PRO A 173 25.73 -5.51 -21.49
CA PRO A 173 25.01 -6.72 -21.87
C PRO A 173 25.57 -7.96 -21.17
N CYS A 174 24.70 -8.72 -20.50
CA CYS A 174 25.05 -10.01 -19.89
C CYS A 174 25.04 -11.15 -20.91
N VAL A 175 24.30 -11.00 -22.00
CA VAL A 175 24.22 -11.99 -23.08
C VAL A 175 23.93 -11.32 -24.43
N THR A 176 24.45 -11.93 -25.49
CA THR A 176 24.16 -11.57 -26.89
C THR A 176 23.20 -12.61 -27.48
N LEU A 177 21.97 -12.19 -27.77
CA LEU A 177 20.98 -13.06 -28.42
C LEU A 177 21.08 -12.95 -29.93
N SER A 178 21.74 -13.89 -30.55
CA SER A 178 21.84 -13.96 -32.00
C SER A 178 20.46 -14.13 -32.66
N LYS A 179 20.34 -13.85 -33.97
CA LYS A 179 19.08 -14.00 -34.71
C LYS A 179 18.50 -15.43 -34.58
N ASN A 180 19.36 -16.43 -34.53
CA ASN A 180 18.96 -17.84 -34.43
C ASN A 180 18.56 -18.27 -32.99
N ALA A 181 18.97 -17.50 -31.99
CA ALA A 181 18.62 -17.76 -30.56
C ALA A 181 17.26 -17.21 -30.18
N ARG A 182 16.56 -16.52 -31.07
CA ARG A 182 15.27 -15.90 -30.82
C ARG A 182 14.24 -16.31 -31.86
N THR A 183 13.01 -16.59 -31.43
CA THR A 183 11.90 -16.96 -32.33
C THR A 183 11.28 -15.73 -32.97
N ASN A 184 11.16 -14.64 -32.16
CA ASN A 184 10.64 -13.36 -32.62
C ASN A 184 11.33 -12.21 -31.87
N ALA A 185 11.51 -11.08 -32.57
CA ALA A 185 11.97 -9.85 -31.92
C ALA A 185 11.31 -8.65 -32.60
N LYS A 186 10.71 -7.77 -31.79
CA LYS A 186 10.29 -6.43 -32.21
C LYS A 186 11.22 -5.46 -31.53
N ILE A 187 12.01 -4.75 -32.30
CA ILE A 187 12.99 -3.76 -31.80
C ILE A 187 12.51 -2.40 -32.28
N SER A 188 12.47 -1.43 -31.36
CA SER A 188 12.08 -0.06 -31.70
C SER A 188 13.13 0.60 -32.63
N ASP A 189 12.70 1.60 -33.33
CA ASP A 189 13.55 2.44 -34.22
C ASP A 189 14.18 3.64 -33.50
N PHE A 190 13.99 3.71 -32.16
CA PHE A 190 14.55 4.75 -31.30
C PHE A 190 15.27 4.16 -30.09
N SER A 191 16.26 4.88 -29.59
CA SER A 191 16.93 4.59 -28.33
C SER A 191 16.46 5.55 -27.24
N CYS A 192 16.44 5.06 -26.00
CA CYS A 192 16.19 5.85 -24.81
C CYS A 192 17.53 6.27 -24.20
N HIS A 193 17.79 7.57 -24.25
CA HIS A 193 18.92 8.22 -23.61
C HIS A 193 18.39 9.34 -22.71
N TYR A 194 18.85 9.40 -21.46
CA TYR A 194 18.37 10.37 -20.48
C TYR A 194 19.41 11.46 -20.26
N ALA A 195 19.06 12.71 -20.60
CA ALA A 195 19.90 13.88 -20.45
C ALA A 195 19.64 14.66 -19.16
N ALA A 196 18.48 14.43 -18.50
CA ALA A 196 18.13 15.12 -17.28
C ALA A 196 17.30 14.25 -16.33
N LEU A 197 17.44 14.53 -15.04
CA LEU A 197 16.58 14.04 -13.94
C LEU A 197 16.06 15.23 -13.15
N VAL A 198 14.76 15.24 -12.89
CA VAL A 198 14.10 16.22 -12.03
C VAL A 198 13.46 15.48 -10.85
N ILE A 199 13.80 15.85 -9.62
CA ILE A 199 13.14 15.40 -8.41
C ILE A 199 12.31 16.56 -7.87
N GLU A 200 10.98 16.40 -7.88
CA GLU A 200 10.04 17.34 -7.29
C GLU A 200 9.72 16.91 -5.87
N THR A 201 9.97 17.78 -4.89
CA THR A 201 9.53 17.64 -3.51
C THR A 201 8.37 18.59 -3.23
N ASP A 202 7.75 18.52 -2.05
CA ASP A 202 6.65 19.41 -1.69
C ASP A 202 7.07 20.88 -1.65
N THR A 203 8.36 21.17 -1.36
CA THR A 203 8.88 22.52 -1.18
C THR A 203 9.80 22.99 -2.29
N ASP A 204 10.55 22.09 -2.91
CA ASP A 204 11.63 22.43 -3.82
C ASP A 204 11.68 21.48 -5.03
N THR A 205 12.43 21.87 -6.04
CA THR A 205 12.73 21.03 -7.21
C THR A 205 14.26 20.95 -7.36
N PHE A 206 14.77 19.73 -7.50
CA PHE A 206 16.19 19.44 -7.70
C PHE A 206 16.39 18.89 -9.09
N THR A 207 17.35 19.40 -9.82
CA THR A 207 17.63 18.99 -11.19
C THR A 207 19.10 18.61 -11.32
N SER A 208 19.34 17.50 -12.03
CA SER A 208 20.66 17.11 -12.51
C SER A 208 20.56 16.87 -13.98
N ASP A 209 21.38 17.55 -14.77
CA ASP A 209 21.39 17.49 -16.23
C ASP A 209 22.80 17.61 -16.81
N ILE A 210 22.94 17.40 -18.10
CA ILE A 210 24.17 17.63 -18.86
C ILE A 210 23.90 18.79 -19.79
N GLU A 211 24.58 19.91 -19.55
CA GLU A 211 24.42 21.10 -20.34
C GLU A 211 24.70 20.84 -21.83
N GLY A 212 23.72 21.18 -22.68
CA GLY A 212 23.83 21.04 -24.13
C GLY A 212 23.56 19.64 -24.67
N GLU A 213 23.27 18.64 -23.85
CA GLU A 213 22.88 17.31 -24.29
C GLU A 213 21.37 17.24 -24.52
N SER A 214 20.97 16.60 -25.65
CA SER A 214 19.56 16.37 -25.96
C SER A 214 19.19 14.92 -25.63
N GLY A 215 18.10 14.73 -24.88
CA GLY A 215 17.66 13.40 -24.48
C GLY A 215 16.32 13.45 -23.75
N LEU A 216 15.93 12.34 -23.16
CA LEU A 216 14.75 12.24 -22.31
C LEU A 216 15.04 12.89 -20.96
N GLU A 217 14.03 13.48 -20.37
CA GLU A 217 13.99 13.89 -18.98
C GLU A 217 13.15 12.89 -18.17
N MET A 218 13.69 12.42 -17.05
CA MET A 218 12.92 11.68 -16.06
C MET A 218 12.50 12.62 -14.93
N THR A 219 11.22 12.68 -14.64
CA THR A 219 10.71 13.42 -13.48
C THR A 219 10.22 12.45 -12.41
N ILE A 220 10.73 12.60 -11.19
CA ILE A 220 10.28 11.87 -10.00
C ILE A 220 9.56 12.88 -9.10
N SER A 221 8.24 12.83 -9.05
CA SER A 221 7.41 13.75 -8.26
C SER A 221 6.94 13.15 -6.93
N ASP A 222 7.39 11.95 -6.60
CA ASP A 222 7.08 11.26 -5.34
C ASP A 222 8.32 10.49 -4.87
N MET A 223 9.18 11.16 -4.11
CA MET A 223 10.39 10.58 -3.53
C MET A 223 10.45 10.87 -2.02
N PRO A 224 9.78 10.06 -1.18
CA PRO A 224 9.64 10.33 0.25
C PRO A 224 10.98 10.52 0.98
N LEU A 225 12.03 9.81 0.57
CA LEU A 225 13.35 9.91 1.18
C LEU A 225 14.16 11.15 0.73
N ALA A 226 13.67 11.94 -0.23
CA ALA A 226 14.25 13.21 -0.63
C ALA A 226 13.53 14.44 -0.04
N GLU A 227 12.43 14.26 0.70
CA GLU A 227 11.65 15.36 1.28
C GLU A 227 12.37 16.09 2.44
N SER A 228 13.22 15.40 3.16
CA SER A 228 13.92 15.94 4.34
C SER A 228 15.41 16.12 4.12
N GLY A 229 16.04 16.97 4.93
CA GLY A 229 17.47 17.26 4.89
C GLY A 229 17.80 18.63 4.28
N THR A 230 19.09 18.96 4.23
CA THR A 230 19.55 20.21 3.62
C THR A 230 19.46 20.15 2.09
N ALA A 231 19.43 21.31 1.43
CA ALA A 231 19.38 21.38 -0.03
C ALA A 231 20.57 20.65 -0.69
N GLU A 232 21.77 20.74 -0.08
CA GLU A 232 22.97 20.06 -0.59
C GLU A 232 22.82 18.53 -0.55
N VAL A 233 22.23 17.97 0.52
CA VAL A 233 22.00 16.54 0.64
C VAL A 233 20.95 16.08 -0.37
N ARG A 234 19.88 16.84 -0.54
CA ARG A 234 18.83 16.54 -1.51
C ARG A 234 19.35 16.63 -2.96
N GLN A 235 20.17 17.64 -3.26
CA GLN A 235 20.85 17.73 -4.56
C GLN A 235 21.79 16.54 -4.77
N GLY A 236 22.58 16.16 -3.74
CA GLY A 236 23.46 14.99 -3.81
C GLY A 236 22.70 13.69 -4.08
N ILE A 237 21.47 13.54 -3.54
CA ILE A 237 20.60 12.42 -3.88
C ILE A 237 20.22 12.44 -5.36
N CYS A 238 19.81 13.60 -5.88
CA CYS A 238 19.47 13.78 -7.29
C CYS A 238 20.66 13.43 -8.19
N ASP A 239 21.84 13.93 -7.90
CA ASP A 239 23.05 13.68 -8.67
C ASP A 239 23.44 12.21 -8.71
N ALA A 240 23.34 11.50 -7.59
CA ALA A 240 23.65 10.07 -7.51
C ALA A 240 22.64 9.21 -8.29
N VAL A 241 21.34 9.55 -8.24
CA VAL A 241 20.31 8.87 -9.03
C VAL A 241 20.51 9.16 -10.52
N PHE A 242 20.82 10.41 -10.88
CA PHE A 242 21.09 10.79 -12.26
C PHE A 242 22.32 10.08 -12.83
N ALA A 243 23.39 9.93 -12.06
CA ALA A 243 24.58 9.22 -12.48
C ALA A 243 24.28 7.78 -12.92
N ARG A 244 23.32 7.11 -12.26
CA ARG A 244 22.84 5.77 -12.68
C ARG A 244 21.92 5.84 -13.89
N LEU A 245 21.02 6.83 -13.95
CA LEU A 245 20.07 7.01 -15.04
C LEU A 245 20.78 7.27 -16.38
N ARG A 246 21.76 8.17 -16.38
CA ARG A 246 22.50 8.53 -17.61
C ARG A 246 23.33 7.39 -18.19
N ALA A 247 23.70 6.37 -17.38
CA ALA A 247 24.40 5.18 -17.86
C ALA A 247 23.47 4.25 -18.67
N LEU A 248 22.16 4.49 -18.63
CA LEU A 248 21.16 3.67 -19.31
C LEU A 248 20.87 4.26 -20.71
N ASP A 249 21.60 3.77 -21.71
CA ASP A 249 21.31 4.01 -23.12
C ASP A 249 20.88 2.69 -23.73
N TYR A 250 19.63 2.56 -24.15
CA TYR A 250 19.06 1.30 -24.60
C TYR A 250 17.93 1.48 -25.62
N THR A 251 17.67 0.46 -26.40
CA THR A 251 16.59 0.40 -27.37
C THR A 251 15.45 -0.46 -26.85
N PRO A 252 14.23 0.04 -26.71
CA PRO A 252 13.08 -0.78 -26.31
C PRO A 252 12.84 -1.92 -27.27
N ALA A 253 12.61 -3.12 -26.73
CA ALA A 253 12.39 -4.31 -27.55
C ALA A 253 11.48 -5.32 -26.83
N ALA A 254 10.83 -6.17 -27.64
CA ALA A 254 10.14 -7.36 -27.17
C ALA A 254 10.70 -8.58 -27.90
N VAL A 255 11.19 -9.56 -27.15
CA VAL A 255 11.87 -10.73 -27.68
C VAL A 255 11.19 -11.99 -27.16
N THR A 256 10.93 -12.94 -28.06
CA THR A 256 10.50 -14.30 -27.69
C THR A 256 11.62 -15.27 -28.06
N MET A 257 11.99 -16.13 -27.14
CA MET A 257 13.12 -17.03 -27.25
C MET A 257 12.86 -18.34 -26.49
N PRO A 258 13.65 -19.40 -26.75
CA PRO A 258 13.72 -20.52 -25.82
C PRO A 258 14.13 -20.05 -24.41
N GLY A 259 13.57 -20.62 -23.38
CA GLY A 259 13.80 -20.20 -22.00
C GLY A 259 15.27 -20.28 -21.61
N ASP A 260 15.79 -19.19 -21.13
CA ASP A 260 17.10 -19.09 -20.48
C ASP A 260 16.93 -18.75 -19.00
N PRO A 261 17.05 -19.73 -18.10
CA PRO A 261 16.81 -19.52 -16.69
C PRO A 261 17.88 -18.63 -16.02
N ALA A 262 18.95 -18.25 -16.70
CA ALA A 262 19.96 -17.32 -16.16
C ALA A 262 19.52 -15.85 -16.27
N LEU A 263 18.51 -15.54 -17.07
CA LEU A 263 18.04 -14.17 -17.25
C LEU A 263 17.15 -13.72 -16.09
N GLU A 264 17.33 -12.47 -15.69
CA GLU A 264 16.59 -11.84 -14.61
C GLU A 264 16.12 -10.44 -15.02
N LEU A 265 15.21 -9.88 -14.21
CA LEU A 265 14.81 -8.48 -14.36
C LEU A 265 16.02 -7.55 -14.17
N GLY A 266 16.06 -6.50 -14.97
CA GLY A 266 17.16 -5.53 -14.99
C GLY A 266 18.35 -5.94 -15.85
N ASP A 267 18.44 -7.17 -16.35
CA ASP A 267 19.50 -7.59 -17.25
C ASP A 267 19.50 -6.77 -18.56
N ARG A 268 20.69 -6.52 -19.09
CA ARG A 268 20.88 -5.88 -20.38
C ARG A 268 21.26 -6.92 -21.41
N LEU A 269 20.63 -6.89 -22.57
CA LEU A 269 20.78 -7.86 -23.65
C LEU A 269 21.25 -7.16 -24.91
N ALA A 270 22.19 -7.76 -25.64
CA ALA A 270 22.54 -7.33 -26.99
C ALA A 270 21.74 -8.14 -28.03
N LEU A 271 21.16 -7.44 -29.01
CA LEU A 271 20.25 -8.00 -30.03
C LEU A 271 20.78 -7.76 -31.44
N PRO A 272 21.82 -8.46 -31.93
CA PRO A 272 22.38 -8.23 -33.26
C PRO A 272 21.31 -8.29 -34.37
N THR A 273 21.26 -7.26 -35.19
CA THR A 273 20.48 -7.20 -36.44
C THR A 273 21.44 -7.29 -37.66
N ALA A 274 20.95 -7.03 -38.86
CA ALA A 274 21.82 -6.97 -40.05
C ALA A 274 22.73 -5.73 -40.04
N ASP A 275 22.22 -4.63 -39.46
CA ASP A 275 22.83 -3.30 -39.61
C ASP A 275 23.40 -2.74 -38.29
N ALA A 276 22.97 -3.28 -37.13
CA ALA A 276 23.35 -2.77 -35.83
C ALA A 276 23.29 -3.85 -34.74
N VAL A 277 23.81 -3.51 -33.54
CA VAL A 277 23.70 -4.33 -32.35
C VAL A 277 22.97 -3.51 -31.24
N PRO A 278 21.65 -3.30 -31.38
CA PRO A 278 20.92 -2.61 -30.35
C PRO A 278 20.95 -3.41 -29.02
N GLU A 279 20.95 -2.68 -27.92
CA GLU A 279 20.91 -3.24 -26.56
C GLU A 279 19.58 -2.90 -25.91
N THR A 280 19.01 -3.84 -25.15
CA THR A 280 17.73 -3.65 -24.46
C THR A 280 17.82 -4.05 -23.00
N LEU A 281 16.94 -3.50 -22.16
CA LEU A 281 16.81 -3.87 -20.75
C LEU A 281 15.66 -4.87 -20.59
N VAL A 282 15.78 -5.80 -19.65
CA VAL A 282 14.70 -6.72 -19.29
C VAL A 282 13.85 -6.09 -18.19
N THR A 283 12.72 -5.49 -18.56
CA THR A 283 11.76 -4.90 -17.63
C THR A 283 10.60 -5.83 -17.29
N HIS A 284 10.29 -6.75 -18.20
CA HIS A 284 9.29 -7.80 -18.03
C HIS A 284 9.86 -9.12 -18.50
N LEU A 285 9.57 -10.16 -17.75
CA LEU A 285 9.99 -11.53 -18.05
C LEU A 285 8.81 -12.46 -17.81
N VAL A 286 8.34 -13.11 -18.89
CA VAL A 286 7.32 -14.15 -18.80
C VAL A 286 7.92 -15.47 -19.25
N TRP A 287 7.98 -16.43 -18.36
CA TRP A 287 8.47 -17.78 -18.66
C TRP A 287 7.32 -18.77 -18.66
N LYS A 288 7.08 -19.38 -19.80
CA LYS A 288 6.03 -20.38 -19.96
C LYS A 288 6.58 -21.79 -19.84
N PHE A 289 5.73 -22.65 -19.36
CA PHE A 289 5.95 -24.07 -19.42
C PHE A 289 6.29 -24.52 -20.86
N ARG A 290 7.20 -25.46 -21.00
CA ARG A 290 7.85 -25.89 -22.26
C ARG A 290 8.98 -24.98 -22.76
N GLY A 291 9.45 -24.06 -21.95
CA GLY A 291 10.67 -23.32 -22.17
C GLY A 291 10.56 -22.09 -23.08
N GLU A 292 9.37 -21.64 -23.46
CA GLU A 292 9.21 -20.36 -24.15
C GLU A 292 9.34 -19.22 -23.13
N MET A 293 10.18 -18.24 -23.43
CA MET A 293 10.39 -17.02 -22.65
C MET A 293 10.11 -15.79 -23.49
N THR A 294 9.34 -14.86 -22.94
CA THR A 294 9.13 -13.54 -23.52
C THR A 294 9.76 -12.49 -22.63
N LEU A 295 10.64 -11.70 -23.20
CA LEU A 295 11.32 -10.59 -22.55
C LEU A 295 10.83 -9.29 -23.18
N LYS A 296 10.63 -8.25 -22.37
CA LYS A 296 10.25 -6.94 -22.87
C LYS A 296 11.08 -5.88 -22.18
N GLY A 297 11.65 -4.98 -22.95
CA GLY A 297 12.25 -3.72 -22.52
C GLY A 297 11.36 -2.56 -22.92
N VAL A 298 10.87 -1.81 -21.97
CA VAL A 298 10.01 -0.63 -22.22
C VAL A 298 10.86 0.63 -22.33
N GLY A 299 10.35 1.64 -23.03
CA GLY A 299 11.01 2.94 -23.14
C GLY A 299 10.13 3.95 -23.85
N LYS A 300 10.30 5.22 -23.49
CA LYS A 300 9.59 6.35 -24.06
C LYS A 300 10.22 6.77 -25.38
N ASN A 301 9.40 6.99 -26.39
CA ASN A 301 9.87 7.51 -27.66
C ASN A 301 10.30 8.98 -27.52
N PRO A 302 11.59 9.33 -27.70
CA PRO A 302 12.06 10.70 -27.55
C PRO A 302 11.35 11.71 -28.48
N TYR A 303 10.96 11.26 -29.69
CA TYR A 303 10.26 12.12 -30.65
C TYR A 303 8.83 12.48 -30.19
N LEU A 304 8.24 11.68 -29.33
CA LEU A 304 6.91 11.92 -28.76
C LEU A 304 6.96 12.51 -27.34
N ALA A 305 8.14 12.63 -26.76
CA ALA A 305 8.32 13.12 -25.40
C ALA A 305 7.73 14.51 -25.19
N GLY A 306 7.92 15.42 -26.15
CA GLY A 306 7.34 16.77 -26.11
C GLY A 306 5.82 16.82 -26.22
N ALA A 307 5.18 15.86 -26.90
CA ALA A 307 3.73 15.76 -27.01
C ALA A 307 3.10 15.12 -25.75
N ALA A 308 3.81 14.16 -25.14
CA ALA A 308 3.37 13.50 -23.92
C ALA A 308 3.48 14.40 -22.69
N THR A 309 4.44 15.34 -22.64
CA THR A 309 4.62 16.29 -21.52
C THR A 309 3.36 17.11 -21.22
N HIS A 310 2.54 17.43 -22.22
CA HIS A 310 1.29 18.17 -21.99
C HIS A 310 0.25 17.28 -21.30
N THR A 311 0.16 16.02 -21.67
CA THR A 311 -0.74 15.04 -21.01
C THR A 311 -0.25 14.67 -19.61
N ASP A 312 1.06 14.53 -19.44
CA ASP A 312 1.68 14.24 -18.14
C ASP A 312 1.54 15.42 -17.17
N ALA A 313 1.67 16.65 -17.63
CA ALA A 313 1.40 17.85 -16.83
C ALA A 313 -0.08 17.93 -16.41
N GLN A 314 -1.01 17.54 -17.27
CA GLN A 314 -2.43 17.43 -16.93
C GLN A 314 -2.69 16.29 -15.94
N LEU A 315 -2.05 15.13 -16.11
CA LEU A 315 -2.17 14.00 -15.19
C LEU A 315 -1.62 14.35 -13.79
N ARG A 316 -0.45 15.02 -13.73
CA ARG A 316 0.14 15.51 -12.47
C ARG A 316 -0.74 16.56 -11.81
N SER A 317 -1.32 17.48 -12.59
CA SER A 317 -2.30 18.44 -12.09
C SER A 317 -3.53 17.74 -11.51
N LEU A 318 -4.04 16.71 -12.18
CA LEU A 318 -5.14 15.88 -11.69
C LEU A 318 -4.75 15.05 -10.46
N GLN A 319 -3.52 14.53 -10.39
CA GLN A 319 -3.01 13.82 -9.22
C GLN A 319 -2.83 14.75 -8.01
N LYS A 320 -2.28 15.96 -8.21
CA LYS A 320 -2.23 17.00 -7.17
C LYS A 320 -3.64 17.41 -6.70
N GLN A 321 -4.59 17.57 -7.64
CA GLN A 321 -6.00 17.83 -7.29
C GLN A 321 -6.67 16.65 -6.59
N ALA A 322 -6.37 15.41 -6.98
CA ALA A 322 -6.89 14.21 -6.33
C ALA A 322 -6.32 14.03 -4.92
N GLY A 323 -5.05 14.39 -4.71
CA GLY A 323 -4.41 14.43 -3.38
C GLY A 323 -5.03 15.50 -2.49
N ALA A 324 -5.24 16.72 -3.01
CA ALA A 324 -5.91 17.81 -2.32
C ALA A 324 -7.41 17.54 -2.06
N ASN A 325 -8.05 16.73 -2.90
CA ASN A 325 -9.47 16.38 -2.80
C ASN A 325 -9.74 15.08 -2.04
N LYS A 326 -8.74 14.50 -1.39
CA LYS A 326 -8.93 13.30 -0.59
C LYS A 326 -9.87 13.60 0.58
N ILE A 327 -11.00 12.92 0.63
CA ILE A 327 -11.93 12.99 1.76
C ILE A 327 -11.37 12.14 2.90
N ILE A 328 -11.14 12.75 4.04
CA ILE A 328 -10.67 12.09 5.25
C ILE A 328 -11.81 11.95 6.23
N TYR A 329 -11.81 10.84 6.97
CA TYR A 329 -12.81 10.50 7.98
C TYR A 329 -12.15 10.42 9.35
N TYR A 330 -12.66 11.19 10.31
CA TYR A 330 -12.35 11.03 11.72
C TYR A 330 -13.56 10.38 12.39
N SER A 331 -13.36 9.25 13.05
CA SER A 331 -14.42 8.50 13.70
C SER A 331 -14.25 8.53 15.22
N PHE A 332 -15.38 8.61 15.94
CA PHE A 332 -15.46 8.55 17.39
C PHE A 332 -16.48 7.51 17.82
N THR A 333 -16.17 6.80 18.91
CA THR A 333 -17.10 5.92 19.62
C THR A 333 -16.82 6.07 21.10
N ASN A 334 -17.87 6.19 21.95
CA ASN A 334 -17.67 6.33 23.39
C ASN A 334 -17.13 5.04 24.03
N GLY A 335 -16.02 5.18 24.78
CA GLY A 335 -15.35 4.06 25.48
C GLY A 335 -15.96 3.66 26.81
N SER A 336 -16.87 4.47 27.38
CA SER A 336 -17.55 4.24 28.66
C SER A 336 -18.99 4.69 28.61
N ASP A 337 -19.77 4.26 29.61
CA ASP A 337 -21.14 4.74 29.80
C ASP A 337 -21.16 6.23 30.13
N ILE A 338 -22.12 6.94 29.57
CA ILE A 338 -22.31 8.37 29.79
C ILE A 338 -23.69 8.57 30.43
N LYS A 339 -23.73 9.25 31.58
CA LYS A 339 -24.97 9.60 32.30
C LYS A 339 -25.13 11.10 32.29
N VAL A 340 -26.19 11.57 31.63
CA VAL A 340 -26.60 12.97 31.62
C VAL A 340 -27.71 13.14 32.65
N LYS A 341 -27.47 13.95 33.68
CA LYS A 341 -28.42 14.16 34.80
C LYS A 341 -29.05 15.55 34.69
N ASP A 342 -30.26 15.67 35.23
CA ASP A 342 -30.88 16.98 35.44
C ASP A 342 -30.23 17.68 36.67
N ASN A 343 -29.12 18.35 36.41
CA ASN A 343 -28.36 19.09 37.43
C ASN A 343 -27.90 20.47 36.91
N GLY A 344 -28.43 20.90 35.76
CA GLY A 344 -28.07 22.15 35.10
C GLY A 344 -26.65 22.18 34.55
N LYS A 345 -25.94 21.03 34.55
CA LYS A 345 -24.56 20.93 33.97
C LYS A 345 -24.56 20.16 32.67
N GLU A 346 -23.76 20.64 31.78
CA GLU A 346 -23.50 19.95 30.51
C GLU A 346 -22.61 18.73 30.72
N THR A 347 -22.94 17.66 30.02
CA THR A 347 -22.13 16.44 29.95
C THR A 347 -21.55 16.27 28.57
N ASN A 348 -20.23 16.08 28.47
CA ASN A 348 -19.54 15.89 27.20
C ASN A 348 -19.86 14.50 26.65
N ALA A 349 -20.42 14.44 25.44
CA ALA A 349 -20.82 13.19 24.78
C ALA A 349 -19.87 12.82 23.63
N VAL A 350 -19.41 13.81 22.87
CA VAL A 350 -18.47 13.61 21.76
C VAL A 350 -17.33 14.62 21.90
N ASN A 351 -16.11 14.16 21.72
CA ASN A 351 -14.93 15.02 21.67
C ASN A 351 -14.01 14.50 20.57
N LEU A 352 -13.81 15.33 19.53
CA LEU A 352 -12.99 15.01 18.36
C LEU A 352 -11.98 16.12 18.15
N THR A 353 -10.71 15.74 17.99
CA THR A 353 -9.66 16.67 17.53
C THR A 353 -9.25 16.27 16.12
N PHE A 354 -9.17 17.22 15.23
CA PHE A 354 -8.77 17.02 13.85
C PHE A 354 -7.92 18.20 13.36
N VAL A 355 -7.16 17.99 12.29
CA VAL A 355 -6.27 18.99 11.72
C VAL A 355 -6.69 19.28 10.29
N THR A 356 -6.70 20.56 9.92
CA THR A 356 -6.93 21.03 8.56
C THR A 356 -5.60 21.51 7.96
N THR A 357 -5.30 21.12 6.73
CA THR A 357 -4.06 21.54 6.02
C THR A 357 -4.26 22.80 5.20
N GLN A 358 -5.50 23.12 4.85
CA GLN A 358 -5.90 24.30 4.08
C GLN A 358 -7.30 24.71 4.52
N ASP A 359 -7.71 25.92 4.15
CA ASP A 359 -9.09 26.39 4.35
C ASP A 359 -10.04 25.40 3.68
N THR A 360 -10.98 24.89 4.44
CA THR A 360 -11.82 23.80 3.97
C THR A 360 -13.22 23.82 4.59
N SER A 361 -14.11 23.01 4.03
CA SER A 361 -15.40 22.68 4.61
C SER A 361 -15.46 21.23 5.05
N ALA A 362 -16.14 20.99 6.15
CA ALA A 362 -16.32 19.65 6.69
C ALA A 362 -17.75 19.41 7.14
N MET A 363 -18.08 18.16 7.44
CA MET A 363 -19.40 17.76 7.90
C MET A 363 -19.29 16.81 9.09
N PHE A 364 -19.95 17.14 10.17
CA PHE A 364 -20.12 16.26 11.32
C PHE A 364 -21.44 15.50 11.23
N LEU A 365 -21.36 14.18 11.44
CA LEU A 365 -22.50 13.28 11.55
C LEU A 365 -22.31 12.41 12.79
N ALA A 366 -23.37 12.25 13.59
CA ALA A 366 -23.33 11.28 14.68
C ALA A 366 -24.71 10.62 14.87
N GLN A 367 -24.65 9.36 15.29
CA GLN A 367 -25.81 8.61 15.78
C GLN A 367 -25.56 8.25 17.25
N VAL A 368 -26.52 8.58 18.10
CA VAL A 368 -26.48 8.31 19.54
C VAL A 368 -27.69 7.47 19.89
N LEU A 369 -27.45 6.27 20.41
CA LEU A 369 -28.49 5.43 21.00
C LEU A 369 -28.49 5.68 22.50
N LEU A 370 -29.61 6.03 23.06
CA LEU A 370 -29.74 6.42 24.45
C LEU A 370 -31.01 5.87 25.08
N THR A 371 -31.02 5.75 26.40
CA THR A 371 -32.20 5.42 27.20
C THR A 371 -32.59 6.64 28.03
N ALA A 372 -33.81 7.10 27.86
CA ALA A 372 -34.36 8.23 28.59
C ALA A 372 -35.15 7.77 29.83
N GLU A 373 -34.89 8.40 30.94
CA GLU A 373 -35.57 8.18 32.22
C GLU A 373 -36.12 9.53 32.74
N PRO A 374 -37.32 9.94 32.28
CA PRO A 374 -37.98 11.13 32.82
C PRO A 374 -38.33 10.98 34.27
N ASP A 375 -38.32 12.10 35.01
CA ASP A 375 -38.83 12.14 36.38
C ASP A 375 -40.33 11.84 36.36
N ALA A 376 -40.82 11.17 37.43
CA ALA A 376 -42.24 10.91 37.57
C ALA A 376 -42.99 12.18 37.96
N GLU A 377 -44.01 12.54 37.22
CA GLU A 377 -44.92 13.63 37.59
C GLU A 377 -46.09 13.04 38.35
N VAL A 378 -46.27 13.48 39.59
CA VAL A 378 -47.36 13.06 40.43
C VAL A 378 -48.55 13.99 40.20
N VAL A 379 -49.53 13.51 39.46
CA VAL A 379 -50.77 14.24 39.25
C VAL A 379 -51.80 13.82 40.32
N LYS A 380 -52.17 14.75 41.20
CA LYS A 380 -53.26 14.53 42.16
C LYS A 380 -54.58 14.83 41.49
N LEU A 381 -55.36 13.81 41.28
CA LEU A 381 -56.72 13.95 40.76
C LEU A 381 -57.71 14.04 41.94
N PRO A 382 -58.49 15.10 42.06
CA PRO A 382 -59.55 15.12 43.03
C PRO A 382 -60.62 14.09 42.66
N VAL A 383 -60.90 13.16 43.55
CA VAL A 383 -61.98 12.21 43.42
C VAL A 383 -63.20 12.78 44.18
N THR A 384 -64.16 13.32 43.42
CA THR A 384 -65.49 13.71 43.99
C THR A 384 -66.44 12.55 43.81
N GLY A 385 -66.85 11.93 44.88
CA GLY A 385 -67.92 10.91 44.92
C GLY A 385 -69.28 11.56 45.00
N ASP A 386 -70.21 11.08 44.21
CA ASP A 386 -71.57 11.60 44.03
C ASP A 386 -72.59 10.95 45.03
N THR A 387 -72.13 10.52 46.19
CA THR A 387 -73.00 10.01 47.26
C THR A 387 -72.58 10.58 48.59
N ALA A 388 -73.57 11.01 49.37
CA ALA A 388 -73.47 11.70 50.62
C ALA A 388 -72.85 10.88 51.79
N SER A 389 -71.53 10.65 51.68
CA SER A 389 -70.68 10.30 52.80
C SER A 389 -69.32 10.91 52.55
N ASP A 390 -68.88 11.78 53.47
CA ASP A 390 -67.64 12.54 53.43
C ASP A 390 -66.41 11.65 53.16
N PHE A 391 -66.08 11.51 51.88
CA PHE A 391 -64.81 10.96 51.48
C PHE A 391 -64.14 11.91 50.45
N GLU A 392 -63.34 12.83 50.98
CA GLU A 392 -62.35 13.54 50.17
C GLU A 392 -61.15 12.64 50.02
N GLY A 393 -61.05 11.97 48.85
CA GLY A 393 -59.92 11.19 48.47
C GLY A 393 -59.17 11.86 47.28
N ALA A 394 -57.88 11.92 47.35
CA ALA A 394 -57.03 12.26 46.21
C ALA A 394 -56.41 10.98 45.62
N ALA A 395 -56.79 10.60 44.41
CA ALA A 395 -56.08 9.57 43.69
C ALA A 395 -54.78 10.16 43.15
N THR A 396 -53.65 9.52 43.44
CA THR A 396 -52.33 9.89 42.90
C THR A 396 -52.09 9.06 41.64
N LEU A 397 -52.02 9.73 40.53
CA LEU A 397 -51.58 9.10 39.26
C LEU A 397 -50.13 9.49 39.02
N GLU A 398 -49.23 8.52 38.99
CA GLU A 398 -47.88 8.75 38.52
C GLU A 398 -47.91 8.67 37.00
N GLN A 399 -47.72 9.80 36.34
CA GLN A 399 -47.59 9.87 34.90
C GLN A 399 -46.11 10.12 34.54
N ASP A 400 -45.58 9.34 33.63
CA ASP A 400 -44.24 9.61 33.08
C ASP A 400 -44.22 10.98 32.41
N ALA A 401 -43.50 11.92 33.00
CA ALA A 401 -43.20 13.19 32.38
C ALA A 401 -42.21 12.97 31.21
N ALA A 402 -42.24 13.84 30.23
CA ALA A 402 -41.22 13.82 29.20
C ALA A 402 -40.05 14.71 29.62
N LEU A 403 -38.83 14.24 29.46
CA LEU A 403 -37.63 15.05 29.65
C LEU A 403 -37.27 15.84 28.36
N THR A 404 -36.54 16.93 28.52
CA THR A 404 -36.00 17.71 27.40
C THR A 404 -34.49 17.52 27.37
N LEU A 405 -33.99 16.99 26.24
CA LEU A 405 -32.57 16.84 25.96
C LEU A 405 -32.14 17.96 25.00
N THR A 406 -31.23 18.82 25.43
CA THR A 406 -30.64 19.91 24.64
C THR A 406 -29.24 19.51 24.19
N VAL A 407 -28.94 19.70 22.92
CA VAL A 407 -27.63 19.45 22.33
C VAL A 407 -26.92 20.77 22.13
N ARG A 408 -25.69 20.88 22.58
CA ARG A 408 -24.83 22.04 22.40
C ARG A 408 -23.55 21.66 21.67
N TYR A 409 -23.24 22.45 20.66
CA TYR A 409 -22.06 22.26 19.81
C TYR A 409 -20.98 23.27 20.16
N TYR A 410 -19.73 22.81 20.21
CA TYR A 410 -18.56 23.64 20.49
C TYR A 410 -17.48 23.38 19.44
N LEU A 411 -16.98 24.46 18.83
CA LEU A 411 -15.77 24.44 18.03
C LEU A 411 -14.69 25.23 18.78
N ASP A 412 -13.53 24.61 18.99
CA ASP A 412 -12.39 25.20 19.70
C ASP A 412 -12.78 25.78 21.09
N ASN A 413 -13.66 25.05 21.80
CA ASN A 413 -14.27 25.43 23.07
C ASN A 413 -15.20 26.66 23.03
N VAL A 414 -15.51 27.19 21.84
CA VAL A 414 -16.50 28.26 21.65
C VAL A 414 -17.86 27.64 21.37
N LEU A 415 -18.87 28.03 22.16
CA LEU A 415 -20.26 27.59 21.97
C LEU A 415 -20.81 28.15 20.64
N ILE A 416 -21.48 27.32 19.88
CA ILE A 416 -22.23 27.72 18.68
C ILE A 416 -23.67 28.01 19.09
N ASP A 417 -23.94 29.28 19.45
CA ASP A 417 -25.26 29.69 19.95
C ASP A 417 -26.37 29.67 18.88
N SER A 418 -25.98 29.74 17.60
CA SER A 418 -26.93 29.79 16.48
C SER A 418 -27.67 28.47 16.25
N PHE A 419 -27.18 27.34 16.81
CA PHE A 419 -27.76 26.03 16.60
C PHE A 419 -27.69 25.16 17.86
N THR A 420 -28.77 25.19 18.66
CA THR A 420 -28.93 24.41 19.90
C THR A 420 -30.19 23.55 19.85
N PRO A 421 -30.21 22.44 19.11
CA PRO A 421 -31.40 21.61 18.99
C PRO A 421 -31.77 20.97 20.32
N ALA A 422 -33.09 20.98 20.62
CA ALA A 422 -33.65 20.32 21.79
C ALA A 422 -34.71 19.31 21.36
N GLN A 423 -34.71 18.16 22.00
CA GLN A 423 -35.66 17.08 21.74
C GLN A 423 -36.37 16.66 23.02
N ARG A 424 -37.70 16.48 22.93
CA ARG A 424 -38.49 15.94 24.00
C ARG A 424 -38.51 14.41 23.93
N LEU A 425 -38.10 13.75 25.00
CA LEU A 425 -38.00 12.30 25.08
C LEU A 425 -38.92 11.76 26.15
N VAL A 426 -39.61 10.67 25.85
CA VAL A 426 -40.40 9.88 26.79
C VAL A 426 -39.56 8.73 27.34
N ARG A 427 -40.02 8.03 28.36
CA ARG A 427 -39.31 6.89 28.93
C ARG A 427 -39.03 5.82 27.87
N GLY A 428 -37.80 5.35 27.77
CA GLY A 428 -37.40 4.26 26.91
C GLY A 428 -36.20 4.56 26.03
N ALA A 429 -35.96 3.69 25.03
CA ALA A 429 -34.82 3.78 24.12
C ALA A 429 -35.11 4.72 22.95
N HIS A 430 -34.15 5.58 22.62
CA HIS A 430 -34.24 6.55 21.55
C HIS A 430 -32.98 6.54 20.69
N ALA A 431 -33.11 6.90 19.42
CA ALA A 431 -32.00 7.15 18.51
C ALA A 431 -31.97 8.64 18.15
N LEU A 432 -30.87 9.31 18.45
CA LEU A 432 -30.65 10.71 18.16
C LEU A 432 -29.66 10.81 16.99
N ALA A 433 -30.08 11.50 15.92
CA ALA A 433 -29.21 11.83 14.80
C ALA A 433 -28.71 13.28 14.94
N LEU A 434 -27.40 13.47 14.96
CA LEU A 434 -26.77 14.78 15.07
C LEU A 434 -26.06 15.10 13.76
N PHE A 435 -26.17 16.34 13.35
CA PHE A 435 -25.58 16.84 12.11
C PHE A 435 -25.12 18.28 12.32
N TYR A 436 -23.92 18.60 11.82
CA TYR A 436 -23.44 19.98 11.76
C TYR A 436 -22.52 20.18 10.55
N PRO A 437 -22.81 21.12 9.64
CA PRO A 437 -21.91 21.51 8.56
C PRO A 437 -20.94 22.59 9.04
N PHE A 438 -19.68 22.44 8.66
CA PHE A 438 -18.64 23.45 8.84
C PHE A 438 -18.38 24.10 7.47
N PRO A 439 -18.95 25.26 7.17
CA PRO A 439 -18.75 25.90 5.86
C PRO A 439 -17.33 26.39 5.66
N ASP A 440 -16.71 26.91 6.73
CA ASP A 440 -15.40 27.56 6.70
C ASP A 440 -14.59 27.11 7.94
N LEU A 441 -13.60 26.29 7.72
CA LEU A 441 -12.60 25.89 8.71
C LEU A 441 -11.26 26.46 8.29
N GLU A 442 -10.58 27.12 9.23
CA GLU A 442 -9.25 27.70 9.01
C GLU A 442 -8.23 26.59 8.71
N GLY A 443 -7.39 26.80 7.69
CA GLY A 443 -6.35 25.88 7.29
C GLY A 443 -5.10 25.97 8.17
N ALA A 444 -4.26 24.96 8.09
CA ALA A 444 -3.03 24.81 8.90
C ALA A 444 -3.28 24.92 10.42
N ALA A 445 -4.46 24.49 10.88
CA ALA A 445 -4.91 24.61 12.25
C ALA A 445 -5.38 23.27 12.82
N SER A 446 -5.29 23.15 14.16
CA SER A 446 -5.88 22.03 14.89
C SER A 446 -7.19 22.49 15.52
N HIS A 447 -8.26 21.77 15.20
CA HIS A 447 -9.60 22.08 15.68
C HIS A 447 -10.09 21.05 16.67
N ARG A 448 -10.82 21.50 17.67
CA ARG A 448 -11.49 20.65 18.65
C ARG A 448 -13.00 20.77 18.52
N TRP A 449 -13.65 19.70 18.15
CA TRP A 449 -15.10 19.60 18.11
C TRP A 449 -15.64 18.87 19.33
N SER A 450 -16.58 19.44 20.05
CA SER A 450 -17.26 18.74 21.13
C SER A 450 -18.77 18.93 21.08
N VAL A 451 -19.48 17.85 21.42
CA VAL A 451 -20.93 17.85 21.58
C VAL A 451 -21.25 17.59 23.04
N ARG A 452 -21.98 18.51 23.65
CA ARG A 452 -22.41 18.39 25.03
C ARG A 452 -23.92 18.30 25.14
N LEU A 453 -24.36 17.48 26.06
CA LEU A 453 -25.78 17.20 26.31
C LEU A 453 -26.19 17.80 27.64
N LEU A 454 -27.38 18.39 27.66
CA LEU A 454 -28.02 18.94 28.88
C LEU A 454 -29.43 18.37 28.97
N CYS A 455 -29.77 17.78 30.13
CA CYS A 455 -31.11 17.27 30.41
C CYS A 455 -31.86 18.20 31.37
N ALA A 456 -33.19 18.27 31.17
CA ALA A 456 -34.13 18.86 32.08
C ALA A 456 -35.40 17.97 32.21
N GLY A 457 -35.83 17.70 33.43
CA GLY A 457 -36.98 16.84 33.74
C GLY A 457 -36.67 15.35 33.73
N GLY A 458 -35.41 14.97 34.04
CA GLY A 458 -34.98 13.58 34.16
C GLY A 458 -33.54 13.33 33.72
N GLY A 459 -33.16 12.08 33.47
CA GLY A 459 -31.84 11.67 33.05
C GLY A 459 -31.80 10.88 31.77
N VAL A 460 -30.63 10.86 31.15
CA VAL A 460 -30.36 10.06 29.96
C VAL A 460 -29.10 9.22 30.16
N GLU A 461 -29.17 7.95 29.83
CA GLU A 461 -28.04 7.03 29.85
C GLU A 461 -27.67 6.59 28.42
N ILE A 462 -26.37 6.66 28.13
CA ILE A 462 -25.79 6.22 26.86
C ILE A 462 -24.74 5.17 27.20
N ALA A 463 -24.98 3.92 26.82
CA ALA A 463 -24.06 2.83 27.11
C ALA A 463 -22.79 2.91 26.24
N LYS A 464 -21.71 2.26 26.65
CA LYS A 464 -20.47 2.10 25.91
C LYS A 464 -20.74 1.64 24.48
N GLY A 465 -20.11 2.30 23.49
CA GLY A 465 -20.23 1.95 22.08
C GLY A 465 -21.52 2.41 21.38
N GLN A 466 -22.42 3.13 22.09
CA GLN A 466 -23.70 3.58 21.54
C GLN A 466 -23.63 4.97 20.88
N ILE A 467 -22.47 5.62 20.88
CA ILE A 467 -22.21 6.83 20.10
C ILE A 467 -21.30 6.44 18.93
N ARG A 468 -21.76 6.76 17.73
CA ARG A 468 -20.94 6.70 16.52
C ARG A 468 -20.95 8.05 15.85
N ALA A 469 -19.82 8.73 15.88
CA ALA A 469 -19.67 10.06 15.29
C ALA A 469 -18.56 10.06 14.24
N THR A 470 -18.70 10.91 13.24
CA THR A 470 -17.74 11.04 12.16
C THR A 470 -17.65 12.49 11.71
N ILE A 471 -16.45 13.01 11.52
CA ILE A 471 -16.20 14.25 10.78
C ILE A 471 -15.56 13.88 9.46
N THR A 472 -16.07 14.45 8.38
CA THR A 472 -15.58 14.24 7.01
C THR A 472 -15.31 15.56 6.35
N GLY A 473 -14.18 15.69 5.66
CA GLY A 473 -13.85 16.90 4.92
C GLY A 473 -12.70 16.69 3.94
N GLN A 474 -12.54 17.64 3.03
CA GLN A 474 -11.38 17.71 2.14
C GLN A 474 -10.27 18.54 2.82
N GLY A 475 -9.00 18.34 2.43
CA GLY A 475 -7.89 19.11 3.00
C GLY A 475 -7.69 18.91 4.52
N MET A 476 -8.15 17.80 5.06
CA MET A 476 -7.91 17.39 6.44
C MET A 476 -6.67 16.49 6.48
N ALA A 477 -5.88 16.59 7.55
CA ALA A 477 -4.77 15.69 7.81
C ALA A 477 -5.10 14.72 8.94
N VAL A 478 -4.52 13.51 8.90
CA VAL A 478 -4.58 12.59 10.03
C VAL A 478 -3.67 13.16 11.12
N GLY A 479 -4.26 13.79 12.13
CA GLY A 479 -3.50 14.30 13.28
C GLY A 479 -3.33 13.22 14.34
N ASP A 480 -2.17 13.20 15.00
CA ASP A 480 -1.86 12.30 16.13
C ASP A 480 -2.59 12.63 17.44
N ALA A 481 -3.47 13.61 17.43
CA ALA A 481 -4.16 14.08 18.64
C ALA A 481 -5.50 13.37 18.87
N TRP A 482 -5.44 12.09 19.08
CA TRP A 482 -6.51 11.35 19.75
C TRP A 482 -6.37 11.54 21.26
N ASP A 483 -7.42 11.96 21.96
CA ASP A 483 -7.38 12.28 23.40
C ASP A 483 -7.42 11.07 24.35
N GLY A 484 -7.07 9.87 23.85
CA GLY A 484 -6.80 8.70 24.68
C GLY A 484 -8.03 7.99 25.26
N THR A 485 -9.25 8.28 24.82
CA THR A 485 -10.46 7.61 25.35
C THR A 485 -10.81 6.30 24.66
N LEU A 486 -10.02 5.87 23.68
CA LEU A 486 -10.13 4.54 23.03
C LEU A 486 -8.76 3.91 22.89
N GLU A 487 -8.54 2.78 23.53
CA GLU A 487 -7.49 1.86 23.15
C GLU A 487 -7.85 1.25 21.78
N LEU A 488 -7.11 1.60 20.75
CA LEU A 488 -7.33 1.10 19.38
C LEU A 488 -7.26 -0.43 19.26
N GLU A 489 -6.68 -1.11 20.25
CA GLU A 489 -6.57 -2.57 20.29
C GLU A 489 -7.89 -3.32 20.48
N GLU A 490 -8.91 -2.68 21.05
CA GLU A 490 -10.23 -3.32 21.23
C GLU A 490 -11.18 -3.20 20.03
N LEU A 491 -10.93 -2.28 19.09
CA LEU A 491 -11.81 -2.06 17.92
C LEU A 491 -11.43 -2.87 16.69
N ILE A 492 -10.20 -3.34 16.59
CA ILE A 492 -9.80 -4.37 15.64
C ILE A 492 -10.04 -5.68 16.38
N GLY A 493 -11.25 -6.19 16.32
CA GLY A 493 -11.50 -7.60 16.58
C GLY A 493 -10.54 -8.36 15.68
N ARG A 494 -9.40 -8.78 16.23
CA ARG A 494 -8.55 -9.77 15.57
C ARG A 494 -9.49 -10.90 15.22
N PRO A 495 -9.66 -11.25 13.93
CA PRO A 495 -10.14 -12.58 13.63
C PRO A 495 -9.12 -13.47 14.33
N THR A 496 -9.51 -14.14 15.38
CA THR A 496 -8.78 -15.27 15.96
C THR A 496 -8.75 -16.33 14.90
N ARG A 497 -7.87 -16.15 13.91
CA ARG A 497 -7.43 -17.23 13.07
C ARG A 497 -6.57 -18.11 13.97
N THR A 498 -7.18 -19.19 14.43
CA THR A 498 -6.44 -20.36 14.91
C THR A 498 -5.35 -20.60 13.87
N PRO A 499 -4.06 -20.69 14.25
CA PRO A 499 -3.03 -21.02 13.30
C PRO A 499 -3.36 -22.40 12.73
N VAL A 500 -3.92 -22.43 11.52
CA VAL A 500 -4.03 -23.66 10.76
C VAL A 500 -2.60 -24.06 10.47
N ALA A 501 -2.20 -25.21 11.00
CA ALA A 501 -0.88 -25.77 10.77
C ALA A 501 -0.59 -25.71 9.26
N ARG A 502 0.50 -25.01 8.87
CA ARG A 502 0.94 -24.92 7.48
C ARG A 502 1.11 -26.34 6.94
N LYS A 503 0.20 -26.76 6.10
CA LYS A 503 0.42 -27.95 5.28
C LYS A 503 1.39 -27.56 4.19
N VAL A 504 2.63 -27.97 4.35
CA VAL A 504 3.61 -27.97 3.26
C VAL A 504 3.20 -29.13 2.34
N LEU A 505 2.53 -28.80 1.25
CA LEU A 505 2.35 -29.74 0.15
C LEU A 505 3.63 -29.68 -0.70
N ALA A 506 4.58 -30.54 -0.40
CA ALA A 506 5.65 -30.84 -1.32
C ALA A 506 5.02 -31.56 -2.52
N ILE A 507 4.91 -30.87 -3.64
CA ILE A 507 4.63 -31.51 -4.93
C ILE A 507 5.97 -32.08 -5.40
N GLN A 508 6.37 -33.19 -4.78
CA GLN A 508 7.35 -34.09 -5.36
C GLN A 508 6.64 -34.82 -6.51
N ASP A 509 7.28 -34.82 -7.67
CA ASP A 509 6.86 -35.55 -8.87
C ASP A 509 5.75 -34.94 -9.74
N VAL A 510 5.94 -33.68 -10.21
CA VAL A 510 5.48 -33.38 -11.55
C VAL A 510 6.58 -33.81 -12.53
N ILE A 511 6.71 -35.12 -12.75
CA ILE A 511 7.53 -35.66 -13.83
C ILE A 511 6.85 -35.27 -15.14
N LEU A 512 7.44 -34.32 -15.83
CA LEU A 512 7.03 -33.90 -17.15
C LEU A 512 7.59 -34.90 -18.14
N ALA A 513 6.76 -35.84 -18.53
CA ALA A 513 7.05 -36.69 -19.68
C ALA A 513 7.02 -35.85 -20.96
N GLY A 514 8.12 -35.18 -21.23
CA GLY A 514 8.42 -34.50 -22.48
C GLY A 514 9.77 -34.98 -22.98
N THR A 515 9.86 -35.41 -24.23
CA THR A 515 11.03 -35.91 -24.91
C THR A 515 12.32 -35.15 -24.54
N GLN A 516 13.13 -35.81 -23.70
CA GLN A 516 14.44 -35.35 -23.27
C GLN A 516 15.40 -35.40 -24.46
N LYS A 517 15.86 -34.22 -24.89
CA LYS A 517 17.11 -34.10 -25.63
C LYS A 517 18.14 -33.46 -24.72
N PRO A 518 19.35 -34.04 -24.59
CA PRO A 518 20.42 -33.40 -23.83
C PRO A 518 20.74 -32.04 -24.43
N ILE A 519 20.73 -31.01 -23.58
CA ILE A 519 21.09 -29.64 -23.97
C ILE A 519 22.60 -29.50 -23.72
N GLY A 520 23.45 -30.03 -24.62
CA GLY A 520 24.90 -30.04 -24.54
C GLY A 520 25.55 -28.75 -23.99
N ASP A 521 26.37 -28.06 -24.81
CA ASP A 521 27.14 -26.86 -24.41
C ASP A 521 26.30 -25.69 -23.92
N ALA A 522 25.01 -25.59 -24.33
CA ALA A 522 24.09 -24.54 -23.86
C ALA A 522 23.78 -24.64 -22.36
N ALA A 523 23.70 -25.86 -21.80
CA ALA A 523 23.48 -26.04 -20.35
C ALA A 523 24.67 -25.58 -19.52
N ALA A 524 25.88 -25.86 -19.99
CA ALA A 524 27.11 -25.42 -19.33
C ALA A 524 27.25 -23.90 -19.35
N GLU A 525 26.87 -23.24 -20.44
CA GLU A 525 26.86 -21.77 -20.54
C GLU A 525 25.84 -21.12 -19.61
N ILE A 526 24.62 -21.67 -19.51
CA ILE A 526 23.57 -21.21 -18.60
C ILE A 526 24.05 -21.34 -17.16
N ILE A 527 24.62 -22.47 -16.77
CA ILE A 527 25.14 -22.70 -15.42
C ILE A 527 26.28 -21.74 -15.11
N THR A 528 27.19 -21.51 -16.05
CA THR A 528 28.30 -20.56 -15.87
C THR A 528 27.80 -19.14 -15.65
N ARG A 529 26.75 -18.71 -16.37
CA ARG A 529 26.13 -17.40 -16.15
C ARG A 529 25.43 -17.28 -14.80
N LEU A 530 24.75 -18.34 -14.36
CA LEU A 530 24.13 -18.39 -13.05
C LEU A 530 25.16 -18.33 -11.90
N LEU A 531 26.25 -19.05 -12.02
CA LEU A 531 27.34 -19.04 -11.04
C LEU A 531 28.01 -17.67 -10.94
N ARG A 532 28.10 -16.91 -12.06
CA ARG A 532 28.63 -15.53 -12.04
C ARG A 532 27.67 -14.54 -11.36
N LYS A 533 26.35 -14.78 -11.38
CA LYS A 533 25.34 -13.94 -10.72
C LYS A 533 25.13 -14.30 -9.24
N ALA A 534 25.49 -15.48 -8.82
CA ALA A 534 25.40 -15.88 -7.43
C ALA A 534 26.53 -15.21 -6.61
N PRO A 535 26.23 -14.57 -5.47
CA PRO A 535 27.26 -14.15 -4.55
C PRO A 535 28.07 -15.38 -4.13
N ALA A 536 29.40 -15.22 -3.96
CA ALA A 536 30.41 -16.28 -3.81
C ALA A 536 30.24 -17.20 -2.57
N ARG A 537 29.09 -17.22 -1.92
CA ARG A 537 28.75 -18.05 -0.76
C ARG A 537 27.39 -18.70 -0.98
N ASN A 538 27.37 -19.98 -1.18
CA ASN A 538 26.24 -20.94 -1.14
C ASN A 538 25.80 -21.52 -2.47
N ILE A 539 26.75 -22.00 -3.29
CA ILE A 539 26.47 -23.06 -4.24
C ILE A 539 27.53 -24.15 -4.00
N LEU A 540 27.32 -24.93 -2.98
CA LEU A 540 27.79 -26.29 -2.77
C LEU A 540 26.75 -27.00 -1.93
#